data_369405e967773c69f66ae74b01c4ef26
#
_entry.id   369405e967773c69f66ae74b01c4ef26
#
_cell.length_a   1.000
_cell.length_b   1.000
_cell.length_c   1.000
_cell.angle_alpha   90.00
_cell.angle_beta   90.00
_cell.angle_gamma   90.00
#
_symmetry.space_group_name_H-M   'P 1'
#
loop_
_entity.id
_entity.type
_entity.pdbx_description
1 polymer ?
#
loop_
_entity_poly.entity_id
_entity_poly.type
_entity_poly.pdbx_seq_one_letter_code
_entity_poly.pdbx_strand_id
1 'polypeptide(L)'
;MKKKSRKVIVLLGAGVLLVLAVLLLYTVGRRLETSGQSQQRGELPQTEQAQTCVVDGITYRKRSDIMSILVMGVDRDSTQQSDSPYEGGQADFQRLIVLDAAHGTVQQLKIDRDTITDVVMLGYLGSPIGTQKMQISLAHGFGDGREESCEYAQQAVEALLGEDTVDYYLAMNLDGIPTLNDLAGGVTVTLEDDFSAMDPAMVQGATLTLHGKQAEYFVRSRMNIGEGTNEARMVRQEAYLEQLLTQLHGQLGQEKQRTAEMLDAMADYVVTDMPRGRMINEIWAARDYTVEPALALEGEHKVAEDGFMEFYPTESSIQQAVLELFWEPVTG
;
A
#
# COMPACT_ATOMS: atom_id res chain seq x y z
N MET A 1 7.24 8.54 -35.35
CA MET A 1 6.17 8.92 -34.41
C MET A 1 6.08 7.93 -33.26
N LYS A 2 7.01 7.89 -32.31
CA LYS A 2 7.00 6.96 -31.14
C LYS A 2 7.69 7.55 -29.88
N LYS A 3 7.51 8.82 -29.60
CA LYS A 3 8.15 9.49 -28.43
C LYS A 3 7.17 10.21 -27.46
N LYS A 4 5.85 10.15 -27.71
CA LYS A 4 4.85 10.85 -26.86
C LYS A 4 4.22 9.98 -25.78
N SER A 5 4.30 8.65 -25.88
CA SER A 5 3.62 7.71 -24.97
C SER A 5 4.31 7.57 -23.60
N ARG A 6 5.64 7.75 -23.51
CA ARG A 6 6.39 7.53 -22.25
C ARG A 6 6.21 8.64 -21.20
N LYS A 7 5.90 9.87 -21.60
CA LYS A 7 5.73 10.99 -20.64
C LYS A 7 4.38 11.01 -19.94
N VAL A 8 3.35 10.40 -20.51
CA VAL A 8 2.02 10.32 -19.89
C VAL A 8 1.95 9.26 -18.80
N ILE A 9 2.70 8.17 -18.94
CA ILE A 9 2.77 7.07 -17.96
C ILE A 9 3.47 7.49 -16.66
N VAL A 10 4.42 8.42 -16.73
CA VAL A 10 5.19 8.92 -15.57
C VAL A 10 4.35 9.83 -14.65
N LEU A 11 3.38 10.55 -15.20
CA LEU A 11 2.51 11.45 -14.42
C LEU A 11 1.38 10.73 -13.66
N LEU A 12 1.02 9.52 -14.06
CA LEU A 12 -0.12 8.77 -13.49
C LEU A 12 0.21 7.97 -12.23
N GLY A 13 1.48 7.60 -12.01
CA GLY A 13 1.91 6.92 -10.78
C GLY A 13 1.85 7.77 -9.50
N ALA A 14 1.81 9.08 -9.67
CA ALA A 14 1.92 10.09 -8.62
C ALA A 14 0.70 10.19 -7.69
N GLY A 15 -0.49 10.10 -8.28
CA GLY A 15 -1.74 10.27 -7.54
C GLY A 15 -2.04 9.10 -6.58
N VAL A 16 -1.56 7.89 -6.89
CA VAL A 16 -1.82 6.66 -6.11
C VAL A 16 -1.36 6.76 -4.67
N LEU A 17 -0.22 7.35 -4.49
CA LEU A 17 0.50 7.34 -3.23
C LEU A 17 -0.05 8.32 -2.20
N LEU A 18 -0.39 9.51 -2.66
CA LEU A 18 -0.92 10.53 -1.78
C LEU A 18 -2.26 10.11 -1.20
N VAL A 19 -3.04 9.36 -1.95
CA VAL A 19 -4.40 8.96 -1.61
C VAL A 19 -4.46 7.77 -0.66
N LEU A 20 -3.63 6.76 -0.88
CA LEU A 20 -3.55 5.64 0.06
C LEU A 20 -2.95 6.11 1.39
N ALA A 21 -1.96 6.98 1.38
CA ALA A 21 -1.46 7.64 2.58
C ALA A 21 -2.54 8.51 3.27
N VAL A 22 -3.47 9.10 2.52
CA VAL A 22 -4.57 9.94 3.05
C VAL A 22 -5.68 9.15 3.69
N LEU A 23 -5.97 7.95 3.21
CA LEU A 23 -6.98 7.07 3.81
C LEU A 23 -6.53 6.47 5.14
N LEU A 24 -5.26 6.57 5.43
CA LEU A 24 -4.57 5.93 6.52
C LEU A 24 -4.79 6.48 7.90
N LEU A 25 -5.30 7.62 8.05
CA LEU A 25 -5.00 8.51 9.17
C LEU A 25 -6.01 8.61 10.29
N TYR A 26 -7.11 7.93 10.23
CA TYR A 26 -8.22 8.22 11.13
C TYR A 26 -8.37 7.34 12.37
N THR A 27 -8.03 6.07 12.32
CA THR A 27 -8.48 5.12 13.33
C THR A 27 -7.84 5.24 14.72
N VAL A 28 -6.68 5.85 14.84
CA VAL A 28 -5.94 5.92 16.12
C VAL A 28 -6.30 7.13 16.98
N GLY A 29 -6.82 8.22 16.39
CA GLY A 29 -7.11 9.46 17.14
C GLY A 29 -8.21 9.34 18.22
N ARG A 30 -9.11 8.37 18.13
CA ARG A 30 -10.19 8.20 19.11
C ARG A 30 -9.76 7.59 20.45
N ARG A 31 -8.63 6.87 20.50
CA ARG A 31 -8.18 6.19 21.75
C ARG A 31 -7.20 7.00 22.59
N LEU A 32 -6.58 8.06 22.07
CA LEU A 32 -5.53 8.79 22.77
C LEU A 32 -5.93 10.14 23.38
N GLU A 33 -7.18 10.58 23.25
CA GLU A 33 -7.67 11.79 23.96
C GLU A 33 -7.83 11.58 25.48
N THR A 34 -7.61 10.38 26.02
CA THR A 34 -7.79 10.07 27.45
C THR A 34 -6.49 9.93 28.25
N SER A 35 -5.32 10.16 27.67
CA SER A 35 -4.07 10.13 28.48
C SER A 35 -3.16 11.29 28.11
N GLY A 36 -3.48 12.46 28.69
CA GLY A 36 -2.56 13.58 28.76
C GLY A 36 -1.41 13.24 29.70
N GLN A 37 -0.20 13.09 29.17
CA GLN A 37 1.03 13.30 29.90
C GLN A 37 2.04 13.98 28.99
N SER A 38 2.36 15.22 29.41
CA SER A 38 3.47 16.01 28.90
C SER A 38 4.78 15.27 29.07
N GLN A 39 5.42 14.86 27.96
CA GLN A 39 6.82 14.47 28.00
C GLN A 39 7.71 15.65 27.73
N GLN A 40 8.59 15.89 28.69
CA GLN A 40 9.66 16.88 28.68
C GLN A 40 10.58 16.70 27.48
N ARG A 41 10.94 17.83 26.92
CA ARG A 41 11.96 18.01 25.89
C ARG A 41 13.29 17.44 26.43
N GLY A 42 13.60 16.21 26.06
CA GLY A 42 14.91 15.60 26.30
C GLY A 42 15.96 16.18 25.36
N GLU A 43 17.19 16.24 25.84
CA GLU A 43 18.40 16.70 25.16
C GLU A 43 18.54 16.09 23.76
N LEU A 44 19.02 16.91 22.82
CA LEU A 44 19.36 16.50 21.46
C LEU A 44 20.24 15.23 21.49
N PRO A 45 19.89 14.15 20.76
CA PRO A 45 20.74 12.98 20.68
C PRO A 45 22.08 13.37 20.07
N GLN A 46 23.14 12.80 20.63
CA GLN A 46 24.48 12.84 20.07
C GLN A 46 24.42 12.35 18.63
N THR A 47 25.12 13.03 17.72
CA THR A 47 25.29 12.76 16.30
C THR A 47 25.36 11.24 16.05
N GLU A 48 24.26 10.63 15.57
CA GLU A 48 24.31 9.29 15.01
C GLU A 48 25.30 9.34 13.84
N GLN A 49 26.34 8.54 13.89
CA GLN A 49 27.26 8.40 12.76
C GLN A 49 26.44 7.90 11.59
N ALA A 50 26.37 8.72 10.52
CA ALA A 50 25.64 8.37 9.32
C ALA A 50 26.05 6.96 8.84
N GLN A 51 25.11 6.05 8.79
CA GLN A 51 25.37 4.70 8.28
C GLN A 51 25.79 4.79 6.81
N THR A 52 26.92 4.19 6.47
CA THR A 52 27.42 4.15 5.10
C THR A 52 27.67 2.71 4.67
N CYS A 53 27.45 2.43 3.38
CA CYS A 53 27.82 1.17 2.76
C CYS A 53 28.52 1.42 1.42
N VAL A 54 29.21 0.42 0.90
CA VAL A 54 29.87 0.50 -0.43
C VAL A 54 29.30 -0.60 -1.30
N VAL A 55 28.69 -0.20 -2.42
CA VAL A 55 28.15 -1.11 -3.43
C VAL A 55 28.76 -0.72 -4.77
N ASP A 56 29.36 -1.67 -5.47
CA ASP A 56 30.03 -1.48 -6.77
C ASP A 56 31.04 -0.32 -6.80
N GLY A 57 31.74 -0.11 -5.67
CA GLY A 57 32.75 0.96 -5.54
C GLY A 57 32.17 2.35 -5.27
N ILE A 58 30.86 2.49 -5.19
CA ILE A 58 30.17 3.73 -4.82
C ILE A 58 29.85 3.68 -3.33
N THR A 59 30.19 4.74 -2.62
CA THR A 59 29.80 4.90 -1.22
C THR A 59 28.39 5.50 -1.14
N TYR A 60 27.51 4.84 -0.39
CA TYR A 60 26.16 5.31 -0.12
C TYR A 60 26.03 5.68 1.36
N ARG A 61 25.16 6.64 1.64
CA ARG A 61 24.74 7.04 2.98
C ARG A 61 23.25 6.76 3.15
N LYS A 62 22.85 6.18 4.29
CA LYS A 62 21.43 5.99 4.61
C LYS A 62 20.75 7.35 4.74
N ARG A 63 19.61 7.55 4.10
CA ARG A 63 18.82 8.79 4.19
C ARG A 63 18.23 8.91 5.59
N SER A 64 18.21 10.11 6.16
CA SER A 64 17.74 10.39 7.53
C SER A 64 16.34 10.98 7.59
N ASP A 65 15.92 11.68 6.53
CA ASP A 65 14.66 12.44 6.49
C ASP A 65 13.62 11.77 5.60
N ILE A 66 13.53 10.46 5.74
CA ILE A 66 12.54 9.63 5.03
C ILE A 66 11.55 9.02 6.00
N MET A 67 10.38 8.68 5.50
CA MET A 67 9.36 7.92 6.21
C MET A 67 8.76 6.88 5.27
N SER A 68 8.72 5.64 5.72
CA SER A 68 8.22 4.51 4.96
C SER A 68 6.88 4.01 5.50
N ILE A 69 5.95 3.69 4.60
CA ILE A 69 4.60 3.24 4.94
C ILE A 69 4.26 2.01 4.09
N LEU A 70 4.00 0.88 4.73
CA LEU A 70 3.48 -0.31 4.05
C LEU A 70 1.96 -0.19 3.88
N VAL A 71 1.52 -0.04 2.64
CA VAL A 71 0.11 0.05 2.29
C VAL A 71 -0.39 -1.28 1.75
N MET A 72 -1.50 -1.76 2.32
CA MET A 72 -2.09 -3.05 2.01
C MET A 72 -3.58 -2.93 1.66
N GLY A 73 -4.01 -3.65 0.62
CA GLY A 73 -5.40 -3.97 0.36
C GLY A 73 -5.67 -5.41 0.76
N VAL A 74 -6.56 -5.60 1.73
CA VAL A 74 -6.81 -6.90 2.36
C VAL A 74 -8.11 -7.50 1.87
N ASP A 75 -8.08 -8.75 1.41
CA ASP A 75 -9.28 -9.51 1.01
C ASP A 75 -10.08 -9.95 2.23
N ARG A 76 -10.74 -8.98 2.83
CA ARG A 76 -11.61 -9.14 4.00
C ARG A 76 -12.71 -8.11 3.97
N ASP A 77 -13.91 -8.50 4.40
CA ASP A 77 -15.09 -7.64 4.38
C ASP A 77 -15.23 -6.76 5.64
N SER A 78 -14.32 -6.84 6.60
CA SER A 78 -14.45 -6.14 7.88
C SER A 78 -13.10 -5.90 8.55
N THR A 79 -12.97 -4.78 9.28
CA THR A 79 -11.85 -4.52 10.19
C THR A 79 -12.09 -5.04 11.61
N GLN A 80 -13.17 -5.80 11.86
CA GLN A 80 -13.39 -6.36 13.18
C GLN A 80 -12.37 -7.43 13.49
N GLN A 81 -11.94 -7.47 14.76
CA GLN A 81 -11.03 -8.51 15.22
C GLN A 81 -11.63 -9.90 15.03
N SER A 82 -10.82 -10.84 14.54
CA SER A 82 -11.20 -12.24 14.45
C SER A 82 -10.87 -12.97 15.75
N ASP A 83 -11.73 -13.90 16.14
CA ASP A 83 -11.45 -14.82 17.24
C ASP A 83 -10.45 -15.93 16.84
N SER A 84 -10.19 -16.09 15.54
CA SER A 84 -9.25 -17.07 14.99
C SER A 84 -7.97 -16.37 14.53
N PRO A 85 -6.78 -16.87 14.91
CA PRO A 85 -5.49 -16.30 14.51
C PRO A 85 -5.12 -16.62 13.06
N TYR A 86 -6.05 -17.12 12.25
CA TYR A 86 -5.86 -17.54 10.85
C TYR A 86 -6.89 -16.92 9.89
N GLU A 87 -7.61 -15.90 10.33
CA GLU A 87 -8.67 -15.26 9.55
C GLU A 87 -8.39 -13.79 9.26
N GLY A 88 -7.11 -13.41 9.24
CA GLY A 88 -6.68 -12.03 8.97
C GLY A 88 -7.00 -11.52 7.56
N GLY A 89 -7.26 -12.43 6.61
CA GLY A 89 -7.40 -12.10 5.19
C GLY A 89 -6.04 -11.92 4.51
N GLN A 90 -5.98 -12.15 3.20
CA GLN A 90 -4.74 -11.98 2.43
C GLN A 90 -4.54 -10.52 2.03
N ALA A 91 -3.31 -10.03 2.11
CA ALA A 91 -2.93 -8.73 1.57
C ALA A 91 -2.63 -8.87 0.07
N ASP A 92 -3.66 -8.83 -0.75
CA ASP A 92 -3.56 -9.02 -2.20
C ASP A 92 -2.92 -7.84 -2.93
N PHE A 93 -2.93 -6.68 -2.30
CA PHE A 93 -2.26 -5.48 -2.77
C PHE A 93 -1.27 -5.02 -1.71
N GLN A 94 -0.02 -4.82 -2.09
CA GLN A 94 1.02 -4.33 -1.21
C GLN A 94 1.92 -3.32 -1.92
N ARG A 95 2.15 -2.18 -1.28
CA ARG A 95 3.12 -1.17 -1.71
C ARG A 95 3.86 -0.59 -0.52
N LEU A 96 5.17 -0.51 -0.64
CA LEU A 96 5.97 0.28 0.27
C LEU A 96 6.14 1.68 -0.32
N ILE A 97 5.73 2.68 0.46
CA ILE A 97 5.79 4.09 0.11
C ILE A 97 6.87 4.75 0.94
N VAL A 98 7.76 5.50 0.31
CA VAL A 98 8.81 6.25 0.99
C VAL A 98 8.64 7.73 0.66
N LEU A 99 8.36 8.52 1.69
CA LEU A 99 8.31 9.98 1.63
C LEU A 99 9.71 10.51 1.96
N ASP A 100 10.30 11.27 1.06
CA ASP A 100 11.59 11.93 1.26
C ASP A 100 11.37 13.44 1.40
N ALA A 101 11.37 13.91 2.64
CA ALA A 101 11.13 15.31 2.95
C ALA A 101 12.29 16.22 2.53
N ALA A 102 13.52 15.70 2.50
CA ALA A 102 14.70 16.48 2.12
C ALA A 102 14.69 16.82 0.61
N HIS A 103 14.21 15.90 -0.22
CA HIS A 103 14.17 16.07 -1.67
C HIS A 103 12.79 16.45 -2.19
N GLY A 104 11.74 16.39 -1.35
CA GLY A 104 10.36 16.62 -1.76
C GLY A 104 9.89 15.58 -2.78
N THR A 105 10.22 14.31 -2.56
CA THR A 105 9.87 13.20 -3.45
C THR A 105 9.09 12.11 -2.73
N VAL A 106 8.29 11.40 -3.51
CA VAL A 106 7.60 10.16 -3.09
C VAL A 106 8.08 9.04 -3.97
N GLN A 107 8.68 8.04 -3.37
CA GLN A 107 9.10 6.81 -4.03
C GLN A 107 8.18 5.66 -3.63
N GLN A 108 8.10 4.62 -4.46
CA GLN A 108 7.25 3.48 -4.18
C GLN A 108 7.83 2.19 -4.74
N LEU A 109 7.66 1.11 -3.98
CA LEU A 109 7.94 -0.24 -4.42
C LEU A 109 6.62 -1.03 -4.52
N LYS A 110 6.32 -1.55 -5.71
CA LYS A 110 5.27 -2.56 -5.89
C LYS A 110 5.79 -3.89 -5.38
N ILE A 111 5.08 -4.50 -4.45
CA ILE A 111 5.40 -5.83 -3.93
C ILE A 111 4.39 -6.79 -4.54
N ASP A 112 4.89 -7.76 -5.30
CA ASP A 112 4.06 -8.81 -5.88
C ASP A 112 3.52 -9.70 -4.75
N ARG A 113 2.22 -9.95 -4.73
CA ARG A 113 1.54 -10.74 -3.70
C ARG A 113 2.10 -12.17 -3.58
N ASP A 114 2.62 -12.71 -4.68
CA ASP A 114 3.14 -14.07 -4.77
C ASP A 114 4.64 -14.16 -4.40
N THR A 115 5.25 -13.04 -3.97
CA THR A 115 6.66 -12.97 -3.54
C THR A 115 6.93 -13.92 -2.39
N ILE A 116 7.92 -14.81 -2.56
CA ILE A 116 8.34 -15.74 -1.53
C ILE A 116 9.32 -15.06 -0.57
N THR A 117 8.92 -14.98 0.70
CA THR A 117 9.74 -14.43 1.79
C THR A 117 9.51 -15.22 3.08
N ASP A 118 10.21 -14.86 4.16
CA ASP A 118 9.99 -15.45 5.48
C ASP A 118 8.73 -14.85 6.10
N VAL A 119 7.75 -15.70 6.36
CA VAL A 119 6.46 -15.34 6.96
C VAL A 119 6.34 -16.00 8.33
N VAL A 120 5.88 -15.26 9.33
CA VAL A 120 5.67 -15.77 10.69
C VAL A 120 4.60 -16.86 10.66
N MET A 121 4.93 -17.99 11.31
CA MET A 121 4.01 -19.11 11.49
C MET A 121 3.46 -19.12 12.91
N LEU A 122 2.17 -19.33 13.03
CA LEU A 122 1.50 -19.45 14.33
C LEU A 122 1.28 -20.93 14.70
N GLY A 123 1.44 -21.23 15.96
CA GLY A 123 1.02 -22.50 16.53
C GLY A 123 -0.47 -22.54 16.81
N TYR A 124 -0.99 -23.71 17.21
CA TYR A 124 -2.42 -23.97 17.42
C TYR A 124 -3.13 -22.93 18.34
N LEU A 125 -2.39 -22.33 19.26
CA LEU A 125 -2.92 -21.31 20.19
C LEU A 125 -2.68 -19.87 19.73
N GLY A 126 -2.28 -19.66 18.46
CA GLY A 126 -2.02 -18.33 17.91
C GLY A 126 -0.65 -17.73 18.26
N SER A 127 0.20 -18.41 19.03
CA SER A 127 1.54 -17.89 19.33
C SER A 127 2.54 -18.18 18.21
N PRO A 128 3.46 -17.25 17.90
CA PRO A 128 4.52 -17.48 16.92
C PRO A 128 5.39 -18.68 17.28
N ILE A 129 5.67 -19.54 16.29
CA ILE A 129 6.51 -20.75 16.44
C ILE A 129 7.74 -20.76 15.53
N GLY A 130 7.91 -19.74 14.70
CA GLY A 130 9.01 -19.58 13.75
C GLY A 130 8.58 -18.92 12.47
N THR A 131 9.38 -19.00 11.42
CA THR A 131 9.09 -18.49 10.09
C THR A 131 9.14 -19.60 9.05
N GLN A 132 8.45 -19.40 7.93
CA GLN A 132 8.49 -20.28 6.77
C GLN A 132 8.49 -19.45 5.49
N LYS A 133 9.17 -19.94 4.43
CA LYS A 133 9.09 -19.34 3.10
C LYS A 133 7.71 -19.56 2.52
N MET A 134 6.97 -18.47 2.33
CA MET A 134 5.60 -18.46 1.81
C MET A 134 5.38 -17.20 0.98
N GLN A 135 4.27 -17.16 0.24
CA GLN A 135 3.81 -15.94 -0.44
C GLN A 135 3.58 -14.83 0.59
N ILE A 136 4.11 -13.64 0.31
CA ILE A 136 4.05 -12.48 1.22
C ILE A 136 2.61 -12.04 1.54
N SER A 137 1.67 -12.25 0.62
CA SER A 137 0.24 -11.93 0.82
C SER A 137 -0.39 -12.72 1.98
N LEU A 138 0.15 -13.90 2.29
CA LEU A 138 -0.36 -14.76 3.36
C LEU A 138 0.02 -14.24 4.77
N ALA A 139 1.03 -13.38 4.87
CA ALA A 139 1.50 -12.88 6.16
C ALA A 139 0.39 -12.18 6.96
N HIS A 140 -0.43 -11.35 6.31
CA HIS A 140 -1.58 -10.69 6.93
C HIS A 140 -2.69 -11.68 7.32
N GLY A 141 -2.75 -12.84 6.68
CA GLY A 141 -3.71 -13.90 6.98
C GLY A 141 -3.55 -14.50 8.38
N PHE A 142 -2.36 -14.39 8.96
CA PHE A 142 -2.09 -14.73 10.35
C PHE A 142 -2.45 -13.56 11.28
N GLY A 143 -2.69 -13.85 12.58
CA GLY A 143 -3.06 -12.82 13.55
C GLY A 143 -4.56 -12.53 13.60
N ASP A 144 -4.89 -11.40 14.17
CA ASP A 144 -6.25 -11.00 14.57
C ASP A 144 -7.09 -10.34 13.47
N GLY A 145 -6.50 -10.14 12.28
CA GLY A 145 -7.10 -9.39 11.18
C GLY A 145 -7.04 -7.87 11.37
N ARG A 146 -6.28 -7.40 12.35
CA ARG A 146 -6.06 -6.00 12.67
C ARG A 146 -4.57 -5.69 12.85
N GLU A 147 -4.21 -5.14 14.01
CA GLU A 147 -2.86 -4.68 14.32
C GLU A 147 -1.85 -5.83 14.23
N GLU A 148 -2.13 -6.98 14.84
CA GLU A 148 -1.23 -8.14 14.83
C GLU A 148 -1.00 -8.68 13.41
N SER A 149 -2.06 -8.76 12.59
CA SER A 149 -1.95 -9.15 11.18
C SER A 149 -1.12 -8.18 10.36
N CYS A 150 -1.27 -6.87 10.60
CA CYS A 150 -0.47 -5.84 9.96
C CYS A 150 1.01 -5.94 10.36
N GLU A 151 1.30 -6.21 11.63
CA GLU A 151 2.65 -6.40 12.14
C GLU A 151 3.33 -7.63 11.51
N TYR A 152 2.61 -8.73 11.28
CA TYR A 152 3.17 -9.90 10.57
C TYR A 152 3.43 -9.60 9.10
N ALA A 153 2.57 -8.82 8.44
CA ALA A 153 2.81 -8.37 7.07
C ALA A 153 4.02 -7.41 6.99
N GLN A 154 4.16 -6.50 7.95
CA GLN A 154 5.34 -5.64 8.09
C GLN A 154 6.61 -6.48 8.23
N GLN A 155 6.64 -7.43 9.16
CA GLN A 155 7.78 -8.33 9.36
C GLN A 155 8.14 -9.11 8.10
N ALA A 156 7.17 -9.53 7.29
CA ALA A 156 7.42 -10.22 6.03
C ALA A 156 8.07 -9.30 4.98
N VAL A 157 7.70 -8.02 4.93
CA VAL A 157 8.35 -7.02 4.07
C VAL A 157 9.76 -6.71 4.55
N GLU A 158 9.96 -6.58 5.85
CA GLU A 158 11.29 -6.38 6.46
C GLU A 158 12.20 -7.59 6.26
N ALA A 159 11.65 -8.81 6.29
CA ALA A 159 12.40 -10.02 5.94
C ALA A 159 12.81 -10.07 4.47
N LEU A 160 12.07 -9.40 3.58
CA LEU A 160 12.38 -9.30 2.15
C LEU A 160 13.43 -8.21 1.87
N LEU A 161 13.27 -7.02 2.47
CA LEU A 161 14.05 -5.82 2.12
C LEU A 161 15.18 -5.49 3.11
N GLY A 162 15.11 -5.99 4.34
CA GLY A 162 15.99 -5.69 5.46
C GLY A 162 15.22 -5.08 6.63
N GLU A 163 15.79 -5.21 7.81
CA GLU A 163 15.24 -4.65 9.05
C GLU A 163 15.12 -3.12 8.98
N ASP A 164 14.18 -2.56 9.72
CA ASP A 164 13.93 -1.11 9.80
C ASP A 164 13.59 -0.43 8.46
N THR A 165 12.95 -1.17 7.53
CA THR A 165 12.49 -0.62 6.25
C THR A 165 11.04 -0.15 6.25
N VAL A 166 10.28 -0.40 7.32
CA VAL A 166 8.86 -0.02 7.45
C VAL A 166 8.64 0.74 8.75
N ASP A 167 8.37 2.06 8.67
CA ASP A 167 8.07 2.88 9.85
C ASP A 167 6.60 2.75 10.30
N TYR A 168 5.69 2.60 9.34
CA TYR A 168 4.24 2.52 9.57
C TYR A 168 3.59 1.55 8.60
N TYR A 169 2.45 1.01 9.01
CA TYR A 169 1.61 0.22 8.13
C TYR A 169 0.22 0.81 7.95
N LEU A 170 -0.45 0.29 6.92
CA LEU A 170 -1.83 0.56 6.60
C LEU A 170 -2.48 -0.60 5.88
N ALA A 171 -3.53 -1.11 6.43
CA ALA A 171 -4.39 -2.07 5.78
C ALA A 171 -5.79 -1.50 5.56
N MET A 172 -6.30 -1.59 4.35
CA MET A 172 -7.69 -1.27 4.01
C MET A 172 -8.40 -2.53 3.56
N ASN A 173 -9.59 -2.76 4.11
CA ASN A 173 -10.45 -3.86 3.68
C ASN A 173 -11.28 -3.52 2.43
N LEU A 174 -11.88 -4.53 1.81
CA LEU A 174 -12.62 -4.38 0.57
C LEU A 174 -13.90 -3.55 0.72
N ASP A 175 -14.54 -3.55 1.88
CA ASP A 175 -15.75 -2.75 2.14
C ASP A 175 -15.47 -1.25 2.12
N GLY A 176 -14.21 -0.84 2.20
CA GLY A 176 -13.77 0.54 2.04
C GLY A 176 -13.83 1.05 0.59
N ILE A 177 -13.82 0.16 -0.40
CA ILE A 177 -13.78 0.55 -1.82
C ILE A 177 -14.94 1.47 -2.24
N PRO A 178 -16.22 1.13 -1.92
CA PRO A 178 -17.36 2.00 -2.25
C PRO A 178 -17.24 3.38 -1.64
N THR A 179 -16.90 3.46 -0.36
CA THR A 179 -16.76 4.73 0.36
C THR A 179 -15.64 5.58 -0.22
N LEU A 180 -14.48 4.97 -0.47
CA LEU A 180 -13.33 5.63 -1.07
C LEU A 180 -13.65 6.18 -2.47
N ASN A 181 -14.28 5.37 -3.31
CA ASN A 181 -14.72 5.76 -4.63
C ASN A 181 -15.66 6.98 -4.61
N ASP A 182 -16.62 6.99 -3.71
CA ASP A 182 -17.60 8.07 -3.60
C ASP A 182 -16.97 9.35 -3.02
N LEU A 183 -16.03 9.24 -2.10
CA LEU A 183 -15.22 10.37 -1.60
C LEU A 183 -14.38 11.00 -2.71
N ALA A 184 -13.93 10.21 -3.69
CA ALA A 184 -13.24 10.70 -4.88
C ALA A 184 -14.18 11.37 -5.89
N GLY A 185 -15.50 11.24 -5.71
CA GLY A 185 -16.51 11.72 -6.67
C GLY A 185 -16.92 10.67 -7.72
N GLY A 186 -16.49 9.42 -7.54
CA GLY A 186 -16.75 8.30 -8.44
C GLY A 186 -15.72 8.19 -9.58
N VAL A 187 -15.31 6.98 -9.90
CA VAL A 187 -14.37 6.70 -11.00
C VAL A 187 -15.13 6.47 -12.30
N THR A 188 -14.80 7.21 -13.36
CA THR A 188 -15.41 7.02 -14.68
C THR A 188 -14.63 5.99 -15.47
N VAL A 189 -15.31 4.93 -15.91
CA VAL A 189 -14.74 3.84 -16.71
C VAL A 189 -15.60 3.53 -17.92
N THR A 190 -14.97 3.01 -18.97
CA THR A 190 -15.68 2.33 -20.06
C THR A 190 -15.57 0.84 -19.81
N LEU A 191 -16.71 0.16 -19.69
CA LEU A 191 -16.78 -1.27 -19.37
C LEU A 191 -16.39 -2.09 -20.60
N GLU A 192 -15.27 -2.82 -20.51
CA GLU A 192 -14.86 -3.77 -21.54
C GLU A 192 -15.67 -5.08 -21.46
N ASP A 193 -16.15 -5.41 -20.25
CA ASP A 193 -16.91 -6.61 -19.93
C ASP A 193 -18.33 -6.28 -19.46
N ASP A 194 -19.21 -7.28 -19.45
CA ASP A 194 -20.60 -7.18 -18.99
C ASP A 194 -20.72 -7.49 -17.49
N PHE A 195 -21.18 -6.52 -16.71
CA PHE A 195 -21.47 -6.63 -15.28
C PHE A 195 -22.97 -6.53 -14.98
N SER A 196 -23.82 -6.59 -16.00
CA SER A 196 -25.28 -6.35 -15.87
C SER A 196 -25.99 -7.33 -14.93
N ALA A 197 -25.39 -8.49 -14.68
CA ALA A 197 -25.89 -9.47 -13.69
C ALA A 197 -25.79 -8.95 -12.24
N MET A 198 -24.90 -7.97 -11.96
CA MET A 198 -24.71 -7.35 -10.64
C MET A 198 -25.40 -6.00 -10.54
N ASP A 199 -25.32 -5.20 -11.60
CA ASP A 199 -26.01 -3.91 -11.73
C ASP A 199 -26.46 -3.72 -13.17
N PRO A 200 -27.79 -3.56 -13.45
CA PRO A 200 -28.32 -3.42 -14.80
C PRO A 200 -27.75 -2.25 -15.62
N ALA A 201 -27.19 -1.23 -14.98
CA ALA A 201 -26.54 -0.12 -15.67
C ALA A 201 -25.14 -0.47 -16.17
N MET A 202 -24.51 -1.53 -15.64
CA MET A 202 -23.13 -1.90 -15.92
C MET A 202 -23.03 -2.85 -17.12
N VAL A 203 -23.56 -2.45 -18.28
CA VAL A 203 -23.49 -3.25 -19.51
C VAL A 203 -22.18 -3.03 -20.27
N GLN A 204 -21.71 -4.04 -20.98
CA GLN A 204 -20.52 -3.95 -21.82
C GLN A 204 -20.63 -2.77 -22.82
N GLY A 205 -19.53 -2.01 -22.95
CA GLY A 205 -19.44 -0.82 -23.81
C GLY A 205 -20.00 0.46 -23.20
N ALA A 206 -20.69 0.39 -22.05
CA ALA A 206 -21.13 1.60 -21.36
C ALA A 206 -19.96 2.36 -20.74
N THR A 207 -20.01 3.69 -20.84
CA THR A 207 -19.14 4.58 -20.08
C THR A 207 -19.96 5.20 -18.97
N LEU A 208 -19.57 4.95 -17.71
CA LEU A 208 -20.29 5.43 -16.54
C LEU A 208 -19.32 5.80 -15.40
N THR A 209 -19.79 6.70 -14.54
CA THR A 209 -19.13 6.98 -13.27
C THR A 209 -19.64 5.98 -12.24
N LEU A 210 -18.73 5.16 -11.70
CA LEU A 210 -19.06 4.15 -10.70
C LEU A 210 -19.38 4.81 -9.36
N HIS A 211 -20.46 4.35 -8.71
CA HIS A 211 -20.83 4.78 -7.37
C HIS A 211 -21.16 3.60 -6.48
N GLY A 212 -20.83 3.74 -5.19
CA GLY A 212 -21.12 2.74 -4.18
C GLY A 212 -20.63 1.36 -4.59
N LYS A 213 -21.51 0.36 -4.55
CA LYS A 213 -21.17 -1.03 -4.88
C LYS A 213 -20.74 -1.27 -6.33
N GLN A 214 -21.01 -0.38 -7.26
CA GLN A 214 -20.53 -0.54 -8.63
C GLN A 214 -19.01 -0.54 -8.69
N ALA A 215 -18.34 0.28 -7.87
CA ALA A 215 -16.89 0.30 -7.75
C ALA A 215 -16.36 -1.04 -7.23
N GLU A 216 -16.99 -1.58 -6.19
CA GLU A 216 -16.64 -2.90 -5.65
C GLU A 216 -16.83 -4.01 -6.68
N TYR A 217 -17.97 -4.06 -7.37
CA TYR A 217 -18.23 -5.04 -8.43
C TYR A 217 -17.17 -4.95 -9.52
N PHE A 218 -16.82 -3.74 -9.96
CA PHE A 218 -15.83 -3.55 -11.00
C PHE A 218 -14.44 -4.06 -10.59
N VAL A 219 -14.03 -3.83 -9.35
CA VAL A 219 -12.70 -4.19 -8.85
C VAL A 219 -12.59 -5.68 -8.47
N ARG A 220 -13.64 -6.26 -7.83
CA ARG A 220 -13.59 -7.61 -7.26
C ARG A 220 -13.99 -8.71 -8.24
N SER A 221 -14.95 -8.44 -9.11
CA SER A 221 -15.58 -9.51 -9.89
C SER A 221 -14.61 -10.18 -10.86
N ARG A 222 -14.60 -11.49 -10.85
CA ARG A 222 -13.78 -12.32 -11.73
C ARG A 222 -14.63 -13.39 -12.45
N MET A 223 -15.36 -14.18 -11.66
CA MET A 223 -16.15 -15.27 -12.21
C MET A 223 -17.32 -14.74 -13.05
N ASN A 224 -17.48 -15.27 -14.26
CA ASN A 224 -18.50 -14.86 -15.22
C ASN A 224 -18.36 -13.41 -15.74
N ILE A 225 -17.19 -12.80 -15.63
CA ILE A 225 -16.86 -11.48 -16.18
C ILE A 225 -15.74 -11.66 -17.21
N GLY A 226 -16.01 -11.29 -18.46
CA GLY A 226 -15.06 -11.38 -19.57
C GLY A 226 -14.43 -12.77 -19.68
N GLU A 227 -13.10 -12.82 -19.75
CA GLU A 227 -12.34 -14.07 -19.80
C GLU A 227 -12.32 -14.83 -18.44
N GLY A 228 -12.75 -14.22 -17.36
CA GLY A 228 -12.74 -14.79 -16.01
C GLY A 228 -11.34 -15.05 -15.42
N THR A 229 -10.30 -14.54 -16.06
CA THR A 229 -8.90 -14.75 -15.65
C THR A 229 -8.50 -13.78 -14.53
N ASN A 230 -7.48 -14.17 -13.75
CA ASN A 230 -6.89 -13.28 -12.76
C ASN A 230 -6.19 -12.09 -13.42
N GLU A 231 -5.54 -12.33 -14.55
CA GLU A 231 -4.81 -11.29 -15.30
C GLU A 231 -5.76 -10.18 -15.79
N ALA A 232 -6.91 -10.51 -16.37
CA ALA A 232 -7.92 -9.54 -16.80
C ALA A 232 -8.43 -8.72 -15.61
N ARG A 233 -8.62 -9.35 -14.43
CA ARG A 233 -8.98 -8.63 -13.20
C ARG A 233 -7.89 -7.67 -12.76
N MET A 234 -6.63 -8.08 -12.77
CA MET A 234 -5.50 -7.23 -12.36
C MET A 234 -5.35 -6.00 -13.26
N VAL A 235 -5.47 -6.17 -14.58
CA VAL A 235 -5.45 -5.04 -15.54
C VAL A 235 -6.58 -4.05 -15.24
N ARG A 236 -7.78 -4.55 -14.97
CA ARG A 236 -8.94 -3.72 -14.62
C ARG A 236 -8.75 -2.99 -13.29
N GLN A 237 -8.19 -3.67 -12.29
CA GLN A 237 -7.86 -3.07 -10.99
C GLN A 237 -6.84 -1.94 -11.13
N GLU A 238 -5.79 -2.12 -11.92
CA GLU A 238 -4.77 -1.09 -12.13
C GLU A 238 -5.38 0.13 -12.84
N ALA A 239 -6.16 -0.06 -13.89
CA ALA A 239 -6.84 1.04 -14.60
C ALA A 239 -7.81 1.81 -13.69
N TYR A 240 -8.59 1.11 -12.87
CA TYR A 240 -9.47 1.73 -11.87
C TYR A 240 -8.67 2.54 -10.86
N LEU A 241 -7.63 1.97 -10.32
CA LEU A 241 -6.76 2.58 -9.32
C LEU A 241 -6.14 3.87 -9.87
N GLU A 242 -5.58 3.88 -11.08
CA GLU A 242 -5.02 5.07 -11.71
C GLU A 242 -6.02 6.23 -11.78
N GLN A 243 -7.26 5.94 -12.17
CA GLN A 243 -8.33 6.95 -12.25
C GLN A 243 -8.74 7.45 -10.86
N LEU A 244 -8.98 6.54 -9.93
CA LEU A 244 -9.33 6.86 -8.54
C LEU A 244 -8.32 7.82 -7.93
N LEU A 245 -7.05 7.56 -8.14
CA LEU A 245 -5.94 8.31 -7.55
C LEU A 245 -5.79 9.69 -8.15
N THR A 246 -5.99 9.80 -9.46
CA THR A 246 -6.01 11.10 -10.15
C THR A 246 -7.11 12.02 -9.59
N GLN A 247 -8.29 11.46 -9.32
CA GLN A 247 -9.42 12.21 -8.80
C GLN A 247 -9.22 12.60 -7.33
N LEU A 248 -8.72 11.68 -6.52
CA LEU A 248 -8.45 11.95 -5.12
C LEU A 248 -7.33 12.98 -4.93
N HIS A 249 -6.28 12.94 -5.74
CA HIS A 249 -5.24 13.98 -5.73
C HIS A 249 -5.81 15.38 -5.99
N GLY A 250 -6.76 15.51 -6.91
CA GLY A 250 -7.44 16.78 -7.18
C GLY A 250 -8.29 17.29 -5.99
N GLN A 251 -8.72 16.44 -5.09
CA GLN A 251 -9.56 16.80 -3.93
C GLN A 251 -8.76 16.97 -2.63
N LEU A 252 -7.67 16.23 -2.50
CA LEU A 252 -6.77 16.30 -1.36
C LEU A 252 -5.75 17.42 -1.56
N GLY A 253 -5.29 18.02 -0.50
CA GLY A 253 -4.32 19.11 -0.57
C GLY A 253 -4.93 20.48 -0.86
N GLN A 254 -6.24 20.59 -1.11
CA GLN A 254 -6.91 21.89 -1.21
C GLN A 254 -7.15 22.49 0.18
N GLU A 255 -7.62 21.70 1.14
CA GLU A 255 -7.86 22.11 2.52
C GLU A 255 -7.54 20.97 3.50
N LYS A 256 -6.79 21.26 4.59
CA LYS A 256 -6.50 20.27 5.65
C LYS A 256 -7.77 19.69 6.28
N GLN A 257 -8.83 20.49 6.39
CA GLN A 257 -10.09 20.04 6.96
C GLN A 257 -10.76 18.99 6.07
N ARG A 258 -10.74 19.16 4.75
CA ARG A 258 -11.29 18.17 3.82
C ARG A 258 -10.53 16.84 3.91
N THR A 259 -9.21 16.90 3.99
CA THR A 259 -8.39 15.72 4.23
C THR A 259 -8.80 15.01 5.52
N ALA A 260 -8.99 15.74 6.61
CA ALA A 260 -9.44 15.17 7.88
C ALA A 260 -10.83 14.52 7.78
N GLU A 261 -11.79 15.15 7.11
CA GLU A 261 -13.16 14.63 6.90
C GLU A 261 -13.15 13.32 6.06
N MET A 262 -12.30 13.25 5.02
CA MET A 262 -12.16 12.03 4.22
C MET A 262 -11.58 10.88 5.04
N LEU A 263 -10.60 11.18 5.89
CA LEU A 263 -10.02 10.21 6.80
C LEU A 263 -11.06 9.70 7.81
N ASP A 264 -11.87 10.60 8.36
CA ASP A 264 -12.94 10.28 9.27
C ASP A 264 -13.95 9.31 8.64
N ALA A 265 -14.29 9.52 7.38
CA ALA A 265 -15.19 8.64 6.65
C ALA A 265 -14.61 7.25 6.36
N MET A 266 -13.28 7.13 6.32
CA MET A 266 -12.60 5.84 6.05
C MET A 266 -12.22 5.05 7.29
N ALA A 267 -12.43 5.61 8.48
CA ALA A 267 -11.97 5.05 9.76
C ALA A 267 -12.35 3.60 10.03
N ASP A 268 -13.56 3.23 9.65
CA ASP A 268 -14.10 1.89 9.91
C ASP A 268 -13.54 0.82 8.93
N TYR A 269 -12.84 1.27 7.89
CA TYR A 269 -12.32 0.40 6.83
C TYR A 269 -10.79 0.23 6.85
N VAL A 270 -10.12 0.91 7.80
CA VAL A 270 -8.66 0.98 7.82
C VAL A 270 -8.10 0.60 9.19
N VAL A 271 -6.99 -0.13 9.17
CA VAL A 271 -6.13 -0.42 10.34
C VAL A 271 -4.76 0.18 10.10
N THR A 272 -4.24 0.94 11.07
CA THR A 272 -2.93 1.60 11.00
C THR A 272 -2.37 1.91 12.36
N ASP A 273 -1.06 1.95 12.49
CA ASP A 273 -0.31 2.37 13.67
C ASP A 273 0.15 3.84 13.61
N MET A 274 -0.05 4.54 12.46
CA MET A 274 0.35 5.93 12.34
C MET A 274 -0.65 6.87 13.05
N PRO A 275 -0.22 7.77 13.93
CA PRO A 275 -1.10 8.72 14.61
C PRO A 275 -1.81 9.67 13.63
N ARG A 276 -3.13 9.83 13.76
CA ARG A 276 -3.96 10.66 12.88
C ARG A 276 -3.38 12.05 12.61
N GLY A 277 -2.93 12.75 13.64
CA GLY A 277 -2.39 14.10 13.48
C GLY A 277 -1.10 14.14 12.66
N ARG A 278 -0.24 13.13 12.81
CA ARG A 278 0.98 12.99 12.01
C ARG A 278 0.63 12.81 10.54
N MET A 279 -0.28 11.97 10.25
CA MET A 279 -0.70 11.66 8.90
C MET A 279 -1.30 12.85 8.15
N ILE A 280 -2.22 13.62 8.77
CA ILE A 280 -2.74 14.87 8.18
C ILE A 280 -1.58 15.82 7.84
N ASN A 281 -0.57 15.88 8.70
CA ASN A 281 0.58 16.74 8.47
C ASN A 281 1.46 16.23 7.33
N GLU A 282 1.73 14.92 7.26
CA GLU A 282 2.56 14.32 6.20
C GLU A 282 1.89 14.41 4.83
N ILE A 283 0.58 14.18 4.75
CA ILE A 283 -0.19 14.38 3.51
C ILE A 283 -0.10 15.83 3.06
N TRP A 284 -0.31 16.76 4.00
CA TRP A 284 -0.25 18.17 3.69
C TRP A 284 1.16 18.60 3.27
N ALA A 285 2.19 18.05 3.86
CA ALA A 285 3.57 18.29 3.46
C ALA A 285 3.87 17.70 2.08
N ALA A 286 3.43 16.46 1.84
CA ALA A 286 3.71 15.74 0.61
C ALA A 286 2.84 16.16 -0.60
N ARG A 287 1.85 17.03 -0.44
CA ARG A 287 0.94 17.45 -1.53
C ARG A 287 1.66 18.05 -2.75
N ASP A 288 2.82 18.66 -2.53
CA ASP A 288 3.63 19.31 -3.56
C ASP A 288 4.86 18.45 -3.95
N TYR A 289 5.00 17.22 -3.40
CA TYR A 289 6.12 16.36 -3.70
C TYR A 289 6.03 15.79 -5.12
N THR A 290 7.19 15.60 -5.72
CA THR A 290 7.29 14.88 -6.99
C THR A 290 7.19 13.39 -6.73
N VAL A 291 6.33 12.72 -7.46
CA VAL A 291 6.24 11.26 -7.37
C VAL A 291 7.07 10.62 -8.47
N GLU A 292 7.99 9.78 -8.03
CA GLU A 292 8.87 9.04 -8.91
C GLU A 292 8.17 7.81 -9.52
N PRO A 293 8.65 7.28 -10.64
CA PRO A 293 8.14 6.03 -11.19
C PRO A 293 8.21 4.90 -10.17
N ALA A 294 7.14 4.10 -10.10
CA ALA A 294 7.12 2.97 -9.18
C ALA A 294 8.18 1.93 -9.52
N LEU A 295 8.93 1.52 -8.52
CA LEU A 295 9.84 0.38 -8.59
C LEU A 295 9.04 -0.93 -8.54
N ALA A 296 9.59 -1.96 -9.14
CA ALA A 296 9.14 -3.34 -9.01
C ALA A 296 10.36 -4.24 -8.94
N LEU A 297 10.28 -5.32 -8.17
CA LEU A 297 11.37 -6.29 -8.12
C LEU A 297 11.41 -7.11 -9.41
N GLU A 298 12.60 -7.39 -9.89
CA GLU A 298 12.83 -8.30 -11.00
C GLU A 298 13.08 -9.71 -10.45
N GLY A 299 12.51 -10.72 -11.12
CA GLY A 299 12.59 -12.10 -10.66
C GLY A 299 11.89 -13.08 -11.58
N GLU A 300 11.65 -14.28 -11.10
CA GLU A 300 11.03 -15.38 -11.83
C GLU A 300 9.72 -15.81 -11.19
N HIS A 301 8.65 -15.88 -11.97
CA HIS A 301 7.41 -16.52 -11.57
C HIS A 301 7.45 -18.01 -11.88
N LYS A 302 7.03 -18.82 -10.92
CA LYS A 302 6.93 -20.28 -11.02
C LYS A 302 5.58 -20.74 -10.50
N VAL A 303 5.05 -21.79 -11.14
CA VAL A 303 3.90 -22.50 -10.59
C VAL A 303 4.43 -23.58 -9.65
N ALA A 304 4.06 -23.54 -8.39
CA ALA A 304 4.43 -24.53 -7.39
C ALA A 304 3.73 -25.89 -7.62
N GLU A 305 4.15 -26.92 -6.92
CA GLU A 305 3.59 -28.27 -7.04
C GLU A 305 2.08 -28.32 -6.68
N ASP A 306 1.64 -27.45 -5.80
CA ASP A 306 0.24 -27.27 -5.39
C ASP A 306 -0.60 -26.44 -6.38
N GLY A 307 0.03 -25.90 -7.43
CA GLY A 307 -0.61 -25.14 -8.49
C GLY A 307 -0.72 -23.64 -8.22
N PHE A 308 -0.22 -23.13 -7.11
CA PHE A 308 -0.17 -21.70 -6.84
C PHE A 308 1.03 -21.04 -7.53
N MET A 309 0.88 -19.74 -7.84
CA MET A 309 1.96 -18.93 -8.39
C MET A 309 2.90 -18.50 -7.28
N GLU A 310 4.19 -18.57 -7.51
CA GLU A 310 5.24 -18.07 -6.64
C GLU A 310 6.15 -17.13 -7.42
N PHE A 311 6.56 -16.03 -6.79
CA PHE A 311 7.50 -15.06 -7.35
C PHE A 311 8.80 -15.06 -6.54
N TYR A 312 9.92 -15.25 -7.21
CA TYR A 312 11.26 -15.27 -6.64
C TYR A 312 12.05 -14.08 -7.14
N PRO A 313 12.09 -12.96 -6.38
CA PRO A 313 12.89 -11.81 -6.76
C PRO A 313 14.39 -12.14 -6.71
N THR A 314 15.17 -11.52 -7.60
CA THR A 314 16.64 -11.65 -7.55
C THR A 314 17.21 -10.81 -6.40
N GLU A 315 18.28 -11.30 -5.79
CA GLU A 315 18.97 -10.56 -4.71
C GLU A 315 19.47 -9.19 -5.19
N SER A 316 19.96 -9.11 -6.43
CA SER A 316 20.40 -7.84 -7.05
C SER A 316 19.25 -6.85 -7.19
N SER A 317 18.06 -7.31 -7.56
CA SER A 317 16.89 -6.44 -7.68
C SER A 317 16.41 -5.93 -6.31
N ILE A 318 16.43 -6.78 -5.28
CA ILE A 318 16.15 -6.37 -3.91
C ILE A 318 17.17 -5.31 -3.45
N GLN A 319 18.46 -5.58 -3.64
CA GLN A 319 19.52 -4.65 -3.26
C GLN A 319 19.37 -3.30 -3.96
N GLN A 320 19.09 -3.31 -5.27
CA GLN A 320 18.86 -2.07 -6.02
C GLN A 320 17.67 -1.29 -5.49
N ALA A 321 16.54 -1.94 -5.25
CA ALA A 321 15.35 -1.31 -4.69
C ALA A 321 15.63 -0.69 -3.31
N VAL A 322 16.34 -1.40 -2.43
CA VAL A 322 16.75 -0.88 -1.11
C VAL A 322 17.64 0.34 -1.24
N LEU A 323 18.62 0.32 -2.18
CA LEU A 323 19.49 1.47 -2.42
C LEU A 323 18.71 2.69 -2.91
N GLU A 324 17.81 2.50 -3.86
CA GLU A 324 17.02 3.60 -4.42
C GLU A 324 16.05 4.20 -3.39
N LEU A 325 15.47 3.39 -2.51
CA LEU A 325 14.48 3.83 -1.53
C LEU A 325 15.13 4.48 -0.30
N PHE A 326 16.20 3.90 0.23
CA PHE A 326 16.69 4.22 1.58
C PHE A 326 18.09 4.83 1.61
N TRP A 327 18.80 4.86 0.49
CA TRP A 327 20.18 5.31 0.44
C TRP A 327 20.39 6.37 -0.64
N GLU A 328 21.43 7.19 -0.47
CA GLU A 328 21.85 8.17 -1.45
C GLU A 328 23.37 8.08 -1.68
N PRO A 329 23.85 8.26 -2.93
CA PRO A 329 25.28 8.24 -3.18
C PRO A 329 25.95 9.43 -2.53
N VAL A 330 27.08 9.18 -1.87
CA VAL A 330 27.93 10.24 -1.33
C VAL A 330 28.70 10.84 -2.51
N THR A 331 28.24 12.02 -2.95
CA THR A 331 29.00 12.81 -3.94
C THR A 331 30.23 13.42 -3.26
N GLY A 332 31.42 13.06 -3.71
CA GLY A 332 32.68 13.57 -3.22
C GLY A 332 32.93 15.05 -3.56
#